data_b3862b0d8a9b88f8c8a00cb0314733f9
#
_entry.id   b3862b0d8a9b88f8c8a00cb0314733f9
#
_cell.length_a   1.000
_cell.length_b   1.000
_cell.length_c   1.000
_cell.angle_alpha   90.00
_cell.angle_beta   90.00
_cell.angle_gamma   90.00
#
_symmetry.space_group_name_H-M   'P 1'
#
loop_
_entity.id
_entity.type
_entity.pdbx_description
1 polymer ?
#
loop_
_entity_poly.entity_id
_entity_poly.type
_entity_poly.pdbx_seq_one_letter_code
_entity_poly.pdbx_strand_id
1 'polypeptide(L)'
;MHIALYKPDIPQNTAAIIRLASCLNFKIHIIEPSGFNLNDPRFQRVVMDYIGLSKIFRYEDYDMFVKKNFRSRIILMTTKAKKSYLKFNFKKTDIILFGRESAGVPKVLHSTIKNKLKIPINKKARSLNVATAVAISVSEALRQTKLIK
;
A
#
# COMPACT_ATOMS: atom_id res chain seq x y z
N MET A 1 9.82 5.68 -4.28
CA MET A 1 8.78 4.63 -4.26
C MET A 1 7.69 5.03 -3.27
N HIS A 2 6.45 4.60 -3.50
CA HIS A 2 5.33 5.00 -2.67
C HIS A 2 4.49 3.78 -2.30
N ILE A 3 3.76 3.88 -1.18
CA ILE A 3 2.76 2.91 -0.74
C ILE A 3 1.39 3.56 -0.88
N ALA A 4 0.40 2.85 -1.42
CA ALA A 4 -0.98 3.29 -1.50
C ALA A 4 -1.91 2.30 -0.79
N LEU A 5 -2.83 2.81 0.00
CA LEU A 5 -3.85 2.04 0.72
C LEU A 5 -5.22 2.40 0.16
N TYR A 6 -5.92 1.43 -0.38
CA TYR A 6 -7.27 1.58 -0.90
C TYR A 6 -8.28 1.33 0.21
N LYS A 7 -8.95 2.39 0.68
CA LYS A 7 -10.03 2.34 1.67
C LYS A 7 -9.68 1.48 2.89
N PRO A 8 -8.56 1.74 3.60
CA PRO A 8 -8.13 0.89 4.71
C PRO A 8 -9.19 0.80 5.80
N ASP A 9 -9.38 -0.40 6.35
CA ASP A 9 -10.44 -0.67 7.34
C ASP A 9 -9.94 -0.63 8.78
N ILE A 10 -8.68 -1.02 9.00
CA ILE A 10 -8.14 -1.31 10.34
C ILE A 10 -7.10 -0.25 10.70
N PRO A 11 -7.38 0.61 11.70
CA PRO A 11 -6.48 1.71 12.07
C PRO A 11 -5.11 1.21 12.53
N GLN A 12 -5.02 0.07 13.23
CA GLN A 12 -3.75 -0.50 13.69
C GLN A 12 -2.83 -0.88 12.53
N ASN A 13 -3.39 -1.47 11.46
CA ASN A 13 -2.62 -1.81 10.27
C ASN A 13 -2.13 -0.55 9.56
N THR A 14 -2.99 0.45 9.42
CA THR A 14 -2.63 1.73 8.81
C THR A 14 -1.53 2.42 9.60
N ALA A 15 -1.61 2.45 10.92
CA ALA A 15 -0.57 3.01 11.79
C ALA A 15 0.77 2.28 11.63
N ALA A 16 0.75 0.93 11.61
CA ALA A 16 1.96 0.13 11.38
C ALA A 16 2.60 0.42 10.02
N ILE A 17 1.78 0.61 8.97
CA ILE A 17 2.26 0.95 7.62
C ILE A 17 2.83 2.36 7.57
N ILE A 18 2.21 3.34 8.25
CA ILE A 18 2.73 4.71 8.36
C ILE A 18 4.10 4.68 9.04
N ARG A 19 4.23 3.95 10.15
CA ARG A 19 5.52 3.79 10.84
C ARG A 19 6.58 3.17 9.93
N LEU A 20 6.27 2.07 9.25
CA LEU A 20 7.18 1.43 8.31
C LEU A 20 7.63 2.39 7.20
N ALA A 21 6.69 3.10 6.60
CA ALA A 21 6.96 4.05 5.53
C ALA A 21 7.85 5.20 5.99
N SER A 22 7.64 5.68 7.22
CA SER A 22 8.48 6.71 7.84
C SER A 22 9.92 6.22 8.03
N CYS A 23 10.10 5.02 8.58
CA CYS A 23 11.42 4.42 8.76
C CYS A 23 12.17 4.19 7.44
N LEU A 24 11.44 3.97 6.35
CA LEU A 24 11.99 3.68 5.01
C LEU A 24 11.94 4.87 4.05
N ASN A 25 11.54 6.05 4.54
CA ASN A 25 11.39 7.29 3.75
C ASN A 25 10.49 7.12 2.51
N PHE A 26 9.37 6.42 2.66
CA PHE A 26 8.35 6.26 1.63
C PHE A 26 7.21 7.25 1.80
N LYS A 27 6.65 7.69 0.69
CA LYS A 27 5.39 8.45 0.67
C LYS A 27 4.22 7.49 0.80
N ILE A 28 3.17 7.93 1.51
CA ILE A 28 1.92 7.17 1.66
C ILE A 28 0.79 7.89 0.97
N HIS A 29 -0.02 7.14 0.25
CA HIS A 29 -1.27 7.57 -0.34
C HIS A 29 -2.42 6.82 0.32
N ILE A 30 -3.38 7.52 0.89
CA ILE A 30 -4.60 6.95 1.46
C ILE A 30 -5.76 7.35 0.56
N ILE A 31 -6.42 6.36 -0.02
CA ILE A 31 -7.60 6.52 -0.87
C ILE A 31 -8.82 6.27 0.00
N GLU A 32 -9.61 7.31 0.20
CA GLU A 32 -10.79 7.30 1.09
C GLU A 32 -12.06 6.76 0.39
N PRO A 33 -13.13 6.48 1.15
CA PRO A 33 -13.20 6.58 2.60
C PRO A 33 -12.48 5.42 3.31
N SER A 34 -11.83 5.73 4.43
CA SER A 34 -11.32 4.73 5.37
C SER A 34 -12.45 4.16 6.21
N GLY A 35 -12.31 2.93 6.70
CA GLY A 35 -13.25 2.32 7.65
C GLY A 35 -13.18 2.92 9.07
N PHE A 36 -12.32 3.93 9.28
CA PHE A 36 -12.15 4.64 10.54
C PHE A 36 -11.82 6.12 10.27
N ASN A 37 -11.95 6.96 11.29
CA ASN A 37 -11.64 8.38 11.19
C ASN A 37 -10.11 8.61 11.32
N LEU A 38 -9.47 9.01 10.24
CA LEU A 38 -8.05 9.37 10.22
C LEU A 38 -7.70 10.55 11.13
N ASN A 39 -8.68 11.39 11.47
CA ASN A 39 -8.51 12.53 12.37
C ASN A 39 -8.88 12.19 13.83
N ASP A 40 -9.21 10.92 14.16
CA ASP A 40 -9.47 10.48 15.52
C ASP A 40 -8.22 10.75 16.39
N PRO A 41 -8.35 11.47 17.53
CA PRO A 41 -7.20 11.80 18.39
C PRO A 41 -6.42 10.57 18.87
N ARG A 42 -7.10 9.42 19.04
CA ARG A 42 -6.44 8.17 19.45
C ARG A 42 -5.54 7.64 18.33
N PHE A 43 -6.03 7.66 17.08
CA PHE A 43 -5.22 7.29 15.91
C PHE A 43 -4.06 8.27 15.72
N GLN A 44 -4.34 9.58 15.77
CA GLN A 44 -3.32 10.62 15.62
C GLN A 44 -2.20 10.49 16.66
N ARG A 45 -2.53 10.16 17.91
CA ARG A 45 -1.52 9.93 18.98
C ARG A 45 -0.57 8.77 18.65
N VAL A 46 -1.09 7.67 18.07
CA VAL A 46 -0.27 6.51 17.71
C VAL A 46 0.69 6.79 16.55
N VAL A 47 0.31 7.66 15.64
CA VAL A 47 1.09 7.96 14.42
C VAL A 47 1.89 9.27 14.50
N MET A 48 1.69 10.10 15.54
CA MET A 48 2.19 11.47 15.59
C MET A 48 3.72 11.56 15.49
N ASP A 49 4.46 10.63 16.06
CA ASP A 49 5.93 10.58 15.99
C ASP A 49 6.43 10.30 14.58
N TYR A 50 5.57 9.78 13.70
CA TYR A 50 5.89 9.34 12.35
C TYR A 50 5.29 10.22 11.25
N ILE A 51 4.21 10.97 11.54
CA ILE A 51 3.55 11.87 10.56
C ILE A 51 4.51 12.94 10.06
N GLY A 52 5.36 13.48 10.93
CA GLY A 52 6.37 14.48 10.55
C GLY A 52 7.50 13.92 9.67
N LEU A 53 7.71 12.62 9.69
CA LEU A 53 8.78 11.93 8.95
C LEU A 53 8.32 11.39 7.59
N SER A 54 7.02 11.18 7.39
CA SER A 54 6.44 10.67 6.14
C SER A 54 5.50 11.69 5.52
N LYS A 55 5.54 11.78 4.18
CA LYS A 55 4.55 12.54 3.44
C LYS A 55 3.32 11.67 3.21
N ILE A 56 2.20 12.03 3.85
CA ILE A 56 0.90 11.37 3.72
C ILE A 56 0.02 12.22 2.80
N PHE A 57 -0.47 11.60 1.72
CA PHE A 57 -1.41 12.19 0.77
C PHE A 57 -2.76 11.50 0.90
N ARG A 58 -3.85 12.27 0.97
CA ARG A 58 -5.22 11.77 1.06
C ARG A 58 -5.97 12.09 -0.23
N TYR A 59 -6.81 11.18 -0.68
CA TYR A 59 -7.61 11.32 -1.90
C TYR A 59 -9.04 10.90 -1.59
N GLU A 60 -10.01 11.67 -2.06
CA GLU A 60 -11.43 11.39 -1.88
C GLU A 60 -11.84 10.05 -2.50
N ASP A 61 -11.21 9.69 -3.63
CA ASP A 61 -11.48 8.46 -4.34
C ASP A 61 -10.26 7.97 -5.16
N TYR A 62 -10.44 6.84 -5.82
CA TYR A 62 -9.40 6.24 -6.66
C TYR A 62 -9.12 7.04 -7.94
N ASP A 63 -10.11 7.69 -8.52
CA ASP A 63 -9.96 8.45 -9.77
C ASP A 63 -9.09 9.69 -9.53
N MET A 64 -9.32 10.39 -8.41
CA MET A 64 -8.46 11.49 -7.98
C MET A 64 -7.03 11.03 -7.70
N PHE A 65 -6.86 9.84 -7.08
CA PHE A 65 -5.55 9.26 -6.86
C PHE A 65 -4.82 8.99 -8.18
N VAL A 66 -5.46 8.34 -9.16
CA VAL A 66 -4.88 8.05 -10.47
C VAL A 66 -4.54 9.34 -11.22
N LYS A 67 -5.47 10.31 -11.25
CA LYS A 67 -5.28 11.60 -11.90
C LYS A 67 -4.05 12.36 -11.37
N LYS A 68 -3.83 12.34 -10.05
CA LYS A 68 -2.68 13.01 -9.42
C LYS A 68 -1.37 12.24 -9.60
N ASN A 69 -1.43 10.94 -9.88
CA ASN A 69 -0.26 10.06 -9.99
C ASN A 69 -0.09 9.45 -11.41
N PHE A 70 -0.58 10.12 -12.44
CA PHE A 70 -0.65 9.60 -13.82
C PHE A 70 0.71 9.21 -14.43
N ARG A 71 1.81 9.74 -13.90
CA ARG A 71 3.18 9.40 -14.34
C ARG A 71 3.77 8.17 -13.66
N SER A 72 3.11 7.65 -12.63
CA SER A 72 3.61 6.51 -11.85
C SER A 72 2.94 5.21 -12.28
N ARG A 73 3.71 4.10 -12.25
CA ARG A 73 3.11 2.77 -12.39
C ARG A 73 2.41 2.38 -11.09
N ILE A 74 1.15 2.02 -11.18
CA ILE A 74 0.39 1.46 -10.06
C ILE A 74 0.50 -0.06 -10.13
N ILE A 75 0.91 -0.68 -9.03
CA ILE A 75 1.12 -2.12 -8.88
C ILE A 75 0.23 -2.63 -7.76
N LEU A 76 -0.81 -3.37 -8.10
CA LEU A 76 -1.72 -3.95 -7.12
C LEU A 76 -1.15 -5.24 -6.53
N MET A 77 -0.97 -5.26 -5.22
CA MET A 77 -0.70 -6.49 -4.47
C MET A 77 -2.03 -7.18 -4.15
N THR A 78 -2.19 -8.41 -4.64
CA THR A 78 -3.44 -9.15 -4.46
C THR A 78 -3.19 -10.66 -4.52
N THR A 79 -3.87 -11.43 -3.68
CA THR A 79 -3.81 -12.91 -3.69
C THR A 79 -4.35 -13.51 -4.99
N LYS A 80 -5.16 -12.74 -5.74
CA LYS A 80 -5.77 -13.16 -7.01
C LYS A 80 -4.84 -13.00 -8.22
N ALA A 81 -3.66 -12.44 -8.06
CA ALA A 81 -2.70 -12.28 -9.16
C ALA A 81 -2.07 -13.62 -9.55
N LYS A 82 -1.71 -13.75 -10.83
CA LYS A 82 -0.96 -14.91 -11.33
C LYS A 82 0.54 -14.74 -11.09
N LYS A 83 1.07 -13.52 -11.29
CA LYS A 83 2.50 -13.22 -11.24
C LYS A 83 3.00 -13.04 -9.81
N SER A 84 4.10 -13.71 -9.46
CA SER A 84 4.80 -13.48 -8.21
C SER A 84 5.53 -12.13 -8.22
N TYR A 85 5.53 -11.43 -7.09
CA TYR A 85 6.24 -10.18 -6.89
C TYR A 85 7.77 -10.34 -7.05
N LEU A 86 8.31 -11.51 -6.76
CA LEU A 86 9.74 -11.85 -6.93
C LEU A 86 10.18 -11.85 -8.40
N LYS A 87 9.23 -12.03 -9.34
CA LYS A 87 9.48 -12.03 -10.79
C LYS A 87 9.13 -10.70 -11.45
N PHE A 88 9.04 -9.62 -10.68
CA PHE A 88 8.69 -8.29 -11.17
C PHE A 88 9.87 -7.33 -11.00
N ASN A 89 10.09 -6.49 -11.99
CA ASN A 89 11.13 -5.47 -11.95
C ASN A 89 10.54 -4.16 -11.42
N PHE A 90 10.75 -3.90 -10.14
CA PHE A 90 10.33 -2.66 -9.50
C PHE A 90 11.16 -1.47 -9.95
N LYS A 91 10.55 -0.28 -9.97
CA LYS A 91 11.19 1.00 -10.27
C LYS A 91 11.03 1.97 -9.09
N LYS A 92 11.99 2.89 -8.94
CA LYS A 92 11.96 3.91 -7.86
C LYS A 92 10.71 4.79 -7.84
N THR A 93 10.01 4.90 -8.98
CA THR A 93 8.79 5.70 -9.15
C THR A 93 7.49 4.91 -8.99
N ASP A 94 7.56 3.61 -8.69
CA ASP A 94 6.38 2.78 -8.55
C ASP A 94 5.56 3.14 -7.31
N ILE A 95 4.25 2.96 -7.43
CA ILE A 95 3.31 3.01 -6.31
C ILE A 95 2.76 1.60 -6.10
N ILE A 96 3.01 1.02 -4.94
CA ILE A 96 2.52 -0.31 -4.57
C ILE A 96 1.19 -0.12 -3.85
N LEU A 97 0.11 -0.58 -4.45
CA LEU A 97 -1.27 -0.44 -3.97
C LEU A 97 -1.71 -1.71 -3.24
N PHE A 98 -2.26 -1.52 -2.06
CA PHE A 98 -2.87 -2.57 -1.24
C PHE A 98 -4.37 -2.30 -1.08
N GLY A 99 -5.19 -3.32 -1.23
CA GLY A 99 -6.62 -3.25 -1.01
C GLY A 99 -6.98 -3.22 0.47
N ARG A 100 -8.24 -2.93 0.76
CA ARG A 100 -8.79 -2.97 2.12
C ARG A 100 -8.74 -4.40 2.68
N GLU A 101 -8.62 -4.50 4.00
CA GLU A 101 -8.41 -5.78 4.69
C GLU A 101 -9.60 -6.74 4.51
N SER A 102 -10.80 -6.21 4.57
CA SER A 102 -12.04 -7.00 4.52
C SER A 102 -12.38 -7.54 3.13
N ALA A 103 -12.04 -6.81 2.05
CA ALA A 103 -12.56 -7.10 0.71
C ALA A 103 -11.54 -6.94 -0.44
N GLY A 104 -10.33 -6.43 -0.16
CA GLY A 104 -9.38 -6.07 -1.20
C GLY A 104 -9.82 -4.85 -2.02
N VAL A 105 -9.72 -4.92 -3.34
CA VAL A 105 -10.24 -3.90 -4.25
C VAL A 105 -11.46 -4.43 -5.02
N PRO A 106 -12.39 -3.56 -5.46
CA PRO A 106 -13.53 -3.95 -6.30
C PRO A 106 -13.10 -4.68 -7.57
N LYS A 107 -13.95 -5.57 -8.09
CA LYS A 107 -13.66 -6.34 -9.33
C LYS A 107 -13.32 -5.43 -10.52
N VAL A 108 -14.04 -4.32 -10.67
CA VAL A 108 -13.79 -3.34 -11.73
C VAL A 108 -12.38 -2.79 -11.61
N LEU A 109 -11.99 -2.34 -10.42
CA LEU A 109 -10.65 -1.81 -10.19
C LEU A 109 -9.57 -2.88 -10.39
N HIS A 110 -9.82 -4.09 -9.90
CA HIS A 110 -8.93 -5.22 -10.13
C HIS A 110 -8.71 -5.52 -11.62
N SER A 111 -9.74 -5.37 -12.47
CA SER A 111 -9.62 -5.62 -13.92
C SER A 111 -8.85 -4.52 -14.64
N THR A 112 -8.99 -3.26 -14.24
CA THR A 112 -8.37 -2.11 -14.91
C THR A 112 -6.88 -1.95 -14.60
N ILE A 113 -6.42 -2.35 -13.41
CA ILE A 113 -5.00 -2.25 -13.05
C ILE A 113 -4.18 -3.28 -13.82
N LYS A 114 -3.24 -2.80 -14.63
CA LYS A 114 -2.40 -3.63 -15.49
C LYS A 114 -1.44 -4.52 -14.70
N ASN A 115 -0.74 -3.96 -13.73
CA ASN A 115 0.28 -4.67 -12.96
C ASN A 115 -0.33 -5.24 -11.67
N LYS A 116 -0.49 -6.55 -11.62
CA LYS A 116 -1.00 -7.28 -10.45
C LYS A 116 0.01 -8.34 -10.04
N LEU A 117 0.36 -8.32 -8.75
CA LEU A 117 1.35 -9.22 -8.18
C LEU A 117 0.81 -9.89 -6.93
N LYS A 118 1.34 -11.07 -6.64
CA LYS A 118 1.06 -11.78 -5.39
C LYS A 118 2.34 -12.11 -4.63
N ILE A 119 2.22 -12.16 -3.32
CA ILE A 119 3.18 -12.84 -2.46
C ILE A 119 2.79 -14.33 -2.49
N PRO A 120 3.70 -15.25 -2.85
CA PRO A 120 3.44 -16.68 -2.72
C PRO A 120 3.22 -17.03 -1.26
N ILE A 121 2.07 -17.63 -0.95
CA ILE A 121 1.71 -18.08 0.39
C ILE A 121 1.24 -19.54 0.31
N ASN A 122 1.14 -20.19 1.46
CA ASN A 122 0.59 -21.55 1.55
C ASN A 122 -0.81 -21.58 0.93
N LYS A 123 -1.10 -22.61 0.11
CA LYS A 123 -2.39 -22.76 -0.59
C LYS A 123 -3.60 -22.83 0.35
N LYS A 124 -3.40 -23.29 1.59
CA LYS A 124 -4.45 -23.37 2.62
C LYS A 124 -4.69 -22.02 3.33
N ALA A 125 -3.78 -21.06 3.21
CA ALA A 125 -3.92 -19.73 3.80
C ALA A 125 -4.75 -18.82 2.88
N ARG A 126 -5.59 -17.98 3.47
CA ARG A 126 -6.45 -17.01 2.72
C ARG A 126 -5.66 -15.78 2.28
N SER A 127 -4.94 -15.17 3.20
CA SER A 127 -4.17 -13.94 2.98
C SER A 127 -3.20 -13.69 4.14
N LEU A 128 -2.25 -12.79 3.94
CA LEU A 128 -1.44 -12.18 4.99
C LEU A 128 -2.17 -10.97 5.56
N ASN A 129 -1.81 -10.58 6.79
CA ASN A 129 -2.11 -9.23 7.30
C ASN A 129 -1.55 -8.18 6.34
N VAL A 130 -2.29 -7.09 6.10
CA VAL A 130 -1.91 -6.10 5.11
C VAL A 130 -0.58 -5.40 5.45
N ALA A 131 -0.33 -5.07 6.71
CA ALA A 131 0.93 -4.45 7.11
C ALA A 131 2.13 -5.40 6.87
N THR A 132 1.94 -6.70 7.13
CA THR A 132 2.92 -7.73 6.80
C THR A 132 3.15 -7.84 5.29
N ALA A 133 2.08 -7.83 4.49
CA ALA A 133 2.19 -7.86 3.03
C ALA A 133 2.91 -6.62 2.49
N VAL A 134 2.66 -5.45 3.08
CA VAL A 134 3.40 -4.21 2.76
C VAL A 134 4.88 -4.38 3.06
N ALA A 135 5.24 -4.83 4.26
CA ALA A 135 6.64 -4.99 4.66
C ALA A 135 7.42 -5.93 3.73
N ILE A 136 6.83 -7.09 3.39
CA ILE A 136 7.44 -8.07 2.48
C ILE A 136 7.62 -7.48 1.07
N SER A 137 6.59 -6.84 0.54
CA SER A 137 6.62 -6.29 -0.83
C SER A 137 7.61 -5.13 -0.96
N VAL A 138 7.63 -4.27 0.04
CA VAL A 138 8.52 -3.10 0.10
C VAL A 138 9.97 -3.53 0.28
N SER A 139 10.25 -4.54 1.09
CA SER A 139 11.59 -5.08 1.29
C SER A 139 12.21 -5.56 -0.05
N GLU A 140 11.45 -6.32 -0.84
CA GLU A 140 11.94 -6.76 -2.17
C GLU A 140 12.12 -5.59 -3.13
N ALA A 141 11.19 -4.65 -3.14
CA ALA A 141 11.29 -3.47 -3.98
C ALA A 141 12.50 -2.59 -3.62
N LEU A 142 12.83 -2.46 -2.33
CA LEU A 142 14.04 -1.79 -1.85
C LEU A 142 15.31 -2.50 -2.30
N ARG A 143 15.34 -3.84 -2.15
CA ARG A 143 16.47 -4.65 -2.58
C ARG A 143 16.79 -4.43 -4.05
N GLN A 144 15.76 -4.41 -4.91
CA GLN A 144 15.92 -4.20 -6.36
C GLN A 144 16.34 -2.79 -6.72
N THR A 145 15.79 -1.79 -6.06
CA THR A 145 15.95 -0.38 -6.44
C THR A 145 17.12 0.33 -5.74
N LYS A 146 17.72 -0.31 -4.73
CA LYS A 146 18.83 0.25 -3.91
C LYS A 146 18.48 1.66 -3.38
N LEU A 147 17.23 1.87 -2.96
CA LEU A 147 16.77 3.16 -2.44
C LEU A 147 17.28 3.45 -1.02
N ILE A 148 17.65 2.41 -0.29
CA ILE A 148 18.34 2.51 1.01
C ILE A 148 19.72 1.89 0.81
N LYS A 149 20.74 2.60 1.29
CA LYS A 149 22.13 2.13 1.32
C LYS A 149 22.40 1.38 2.61
#